data_4d74b5d455eabf800e5955386b3fa3b6
#
_entry.id   4d74b5d455eabf800e5955386b3fa3b6
#
_cell.length_a   1.000
_cell.length_b   1.000
_cell.length_c   1.000
_cell.angle_alpha   90.00
_cell.angle_beta   90.00
_cell.angle_gamma   90.00
#
_symmetry.space_group_name_H-M   'P 1'
#
loop_
_entity.id
_entity.type
_entity.pdbx_description
1 polymer ?
#
loop_
_entity_poly.entity_id
_entity_poly.type
_entity_poly.pdbx_seq_one_letter_code
_entity_poly.pdbx_strand_id
1 'polypeptide(L)'
;FQDAKHFLDQGREVLFSGTPCQIAGLKNYLRKSYSNLFTVDLVCHGTPSPDIWRKYLLETICKRLNLKNIKDFNIGDHISNICFRSKENGWKNFHVRFEYKNGDVESLPFYRNSYISVFLSNLSLRPCCYSCPAKLYQIQSDITLADFWGINEVCSNMDDDKGCSLIFINNKEKLELLHSLDCKIKRQSLDNVIKYNPCILSSVNNPGNRNFFFFVYRMKGFYISYQAVTSNSTLMRITRKIYSFL
;
A
#
# COMPACT_ATOMS: atom_id res chain seq x y z
N PHE A 1 -2.90 19.86 -3.10
CA PHE A 1 -4.13 20.24 -3.83
C PHE A 1 -4.06 21.68 -4.33
N GLN A 2 -3.47 22.59 -3.55
CA GLN A 2 -3.32 24.01 -3.95
C GLN A 2 -2.59 24.13 -5.28
N ASP A 3 -1.45 23.46 -5.45
CA ASP A 3 -0.65 23.52 -6.69
C ASP A 3 -1.43 22.95 -7.88
N ALA A 4 -2.14 21.82 -7.68
CA ALA A 4 -2.99 21.25 -8.73
C ALA A 4 -4.08 22.26 -9.16
N LYS A 5 -4.77 22.89 -8.20
CA LYS A 5 -5.78 23.92 -8.50
C LYS A 5 -5.16 25.10 -9.23
N HIS A 6 -4.01 25.59 -8.78
CA HIS A 6 -3.31 26.71 -9.40
C HIS A 6 -3.00 26.46 -10.88
N PHE A 7 -2.45 25.27 -11.21
CA PHE A 7 -2.17 24.92 -12.60
C PHE A 7 -3.44 24.72 -13.45
N LEU A 8 -4.47 24.12 -12.86
CA LEU A 8 -5.76 23.95 -13.53
C LEU A 8 -6.42 25.31 -13.88
N ASP A 9 -6.39 26.25 -12.95
CA ASP A 9 -6.95 27.61 -13.16
C ASP A 9 -6.16 28.42 -14.22
N GLN A 10 -4.89 28.06 -14.47
CA GLN A 10 -4.08 28.58 -15.57
C GLN A 10 -4.34 27.91 -16.92
N GLY A 11 -5.27 26.95 -17.00
CA GLY A 11 -5.56 26.19 -18.22
C GLY A 11 -4.54 25.09 -18.55
N ARG A 12 -3.58 24.81 -17.67
CA ARG A 12 -2.61 23.72 -17.87
C ARG A 12 -3.27 22.36 -17.68
N GLU A 13 -2.87 21.38 -18.47
CA GLU A 13 -3.23 20.00 -18.23
C GLU A 13 -2.52 19.47 -16.98
N VAL A 14 -3.29 18.81 -16.10
CA VAL A 14 -2.81 18.27 -14.83
C VAL A 14 -3.16 16.79 -14.74
N LEU A 15 -2.13 15.95 -14.62
CA LEU A 15 -2.28 14.56 -14.17
C LEU A 15 -2.12 14.54 -12.64
N PHE A 16 -3.12 14.03 -11.95
CA PHE A 16 -3.04 13.83 -10.51
C PHE A 16 -3.20 12.34 -10.18
N SER A 17 -2.19 11.76 -9.51
CA SER A 17 -2.24 10.38 -9.04
C SER A 17 -2.27 10.31 -7.51
N GLY A 18 -2.97 9.30 -6.99
CA GLY A 18 -3.07 9.10 -5.54
C GLY A 18 -3.94 7.90 -5.16
N THR A 19 -4.20 7.75 -3.87
CA THR A 19 -5.19 6.77 -3.41
C THR A 19 -6.61 7.25 -3.73
N PRO A 20 -7.63 6.35 -3.81
CA PRO A 20 -9.00 6.75 -4.12
C PRO A 20 -9.54 7.87 -3.21
N CYS A 21 -9.22 7.81 -1.91
CA CYS A 21 -9.62 8.85 -0.97
C CYS A 21 -8.90 10.20 -1.19
N GLN A 22 -7.67 10.19 -1.74
CA GLN A 22 -6.97 11.41 -2.13
C GLN A 22 -7.58 12.04 -3.39
N ILE A 23 -8.00 11.22 -4.37
CA ILE A 23 -8.73 11.71 -5.55
C ILE A 23 -10.06 12.33 -5.12
N ALA A 24 -10.83 11.65 -4.27
CA ALA A 24 -12.08 12.19 -3.71
C ALA A 24 -11.84 13.52 -2.96
N GLY A 25 -10.77 13.57 -2.15
CA GLY A 25 -10.36 14.79 -1.45
C GLY A 25 -9.98 15.93 -2.40
N LEU A 26 -9.27 15.65 -3.49
CA LEU A 26 -8.95 16.65 -4.51
C LEU A 26 -10.22 17.20 -5.15
N LYS A 27 -11.12 16.33 -5.62
CA LYS A 27 -12.37 16.75 -6.28
C LYS A 27 -13.26 17.58 -5.36
N ASN A 28 -13.37 17.21 -4.09
CA ASN A 28 -14.09 17.98 -3.08
C ASN A 28 -13.42 19.37 -2.82
N TYR A 29 -12.09 19.42 -2.83
CA TYR A 29 -11.34 20.66 -2.68
C TYR A 29 -11.56 21.60 -3.86
N LEU A 30 -11.58 21.07 -5.09
CA LEU A 30 -11.75 21.85 -6.33
C LEU A 30 -13.17 22.43 -6.48
N ARG A 31 -14.21 21.76 -5.96
CA ARG A 31 -15.63 22.15 -5.97
C ARG A 31 -16.24 22.38 -7.36
N LYS A 32 -15.51 22.11 -8.43
CA LYS A 32 -15.97 22.18 -9.83
C LYS A 32 -15.22 21.14 -10.67
N SER A 33 -15.77 20.79 -11.81
CA SER A 33 -15.10 19.94 -12.79
C SER A 33 -14.11 20.76 -13.62
N TYR A 34 -12.99 20.13 -13.99
CA TYR A 34 -11.99 20.69 -14.87
C TYR A 34 -11.76 19.70 -16.02
N SER A 35 -11.91 20.17 -17.27
CA SER A 35 -11.68 19.35 -18.48
C SER A 35 -10.19 19.00 -18.66
N ASN A 36 -9.32 19.84 -18.14
CA ASN A 36 -7.86 19.69 -18.16
C ASN A 36 -7.30 18.92 -16.94
N LEU A 37 -8.16 18.24 -16.15
CA LEU A 37 -7.74 17.36 -15.07
C LEU A 37 -7.88 15.90 -15.50
N PHE A 38 -6.78 15.14 -15.37
CA PHE A 38 -6.78 13.70 -15.50
C PHE A 38 -6.38 13.05 -14.16
N THR A 39 -7.19 12.11 -13.69
CA THR A 39 -6.99 11.48 -12.37
C THR A 39 -6.74 9.98 -12.47
N VAL A 40 -5.72 9.51 -11.77
CA VAL A 40 -5.36 8.09 -11.70
C VAL A 40 -5.27 7.68 -10.25
N ASP A 41 -6.01 6.65 -9.88
CA ASP A 41 -5.86 6.02 -8.56
C ASP A 41 -5.41 4.56 -8.65
N LEU A 42 -5.40 3.88 -7.53
CA LEU A 42 -5.00 2.48 -7.43
C LEU A 42 -6.00 1.69 -6.59
N VAL A 43 -6.09 0.39 -6.84
CA VAL A 43 -6.82 -0.53 -5.95
C VAL A 43 -6.10 -0.56 -4.61
N CYS A 44 -6.69 0.12 -3.62
CA CYS A 44 -6.04 0.41 -2.36
C CYS A 44 -6.44 -0.60 -1.29
N HIS A 45 -5.44 -1.30 -0.74
CA HIS A 45 -5.60 -2.16 0.44
C HIS A 45 -5.86 -1.35 1.72
N GLY A 46 -5.14 -0.24 1.87
CA GLY A 46 -5.20 0.66 3.02
C GLY A 46 -3.87 1.38 3.23
N THR A 47 -3.87 2.37 4.10
CA THR A 47 -2.68 3.17 4.41
C THR A 47 -2.23 2.89 5.83
N PRO A 48 -1.00 2.40 6.05
CA PRO A 48 -0.46 2.19 7.38
C PRO A 48 -0.14 3.51 8.08
N SER A 49 -0.05 3.47 9.41
CA SER A 49 0.41 4.61 10.21
C SER A 49 1.87 4.94 9.89
N PRO A 50 2.22 6.20 9.56
CA PRO A 50 3.60 6.61 9.36
C PRO A 50 4.49 6.40 10.58
N ASP A 51 3.92 6.47 11.79
CA ASP A 51 4.64 6.26 13.04
C ASP A 51 5.13 4.81 13.16
N ILE A 52 4.30 3.83 12.79
CA ILE A 52 4.69 2.42 12.77
C ILE A 52 5.86 2.19 11.81
N TRP A 53 5.85 2.85 10.64
CA TRP A 53 6.95 2.77 9.69
C TRP A 53 8.25 3.33 10.28
N ARG A 54 8.20 4.53 10.85
CA ARG A 54 9.38 5.17 11.46
C ARG A 54 9.95 4.32 12.59
N LYS A 55 9.08 3.78 13.45
CA LYS A 55 9.49 2.95 14.58
C LYS A 55 10.10 1.62 14.12
N TYR A 56 9.49 0.99 13.11
CA TYR A 56 10.04 -0.21 12.49
C TYR A 56 11.45 0.03 11.93
N LEU A 57 11.63 1.11 11.16
CA LEU A 57 12.94 1.47 10.61
C LEU A 57 13.97 1.71 11.70
N LEU A 58 13.61 2.53 12.69
CA LEU A 58 14.47 2.84 13.81
C LEU A 58 14.94 1.57 14.53
N GLU A 59 14.01 0.69 14.91
CA GLU A 59 14.33 -0.56 15.60
C GLU A 59 15.16 -1.52 14.75
N THR A 60 14.88 -1.59 13.42
CA THR A 60 15.62 -2.43 12.47
C THR A 60 17.08 -1.98 12.39
N ILE A 61 17.29 -0.68 12.21
CA ILE A 61 18.64 -0.13 12.03
C ILE A 61 19.41 -0.18 13.34
N CYS A 62 18.79 0.17 14.47
CA CYS A 62 19.43 0.09 15.78
C CYS A 62 19.88 -1.33 16.11
N LYS A 63 19.04 -2.33 15.81
CA LYS A 63 19.38 -3.74 15.97
C LYS A 63 20.57 -4.14 15.10
N ARG A 64 20.58 -3.73 13.81
CA ARG A 64 21.66 -4.02 12.87
C ARG A 64 22.99 -3.41 13.29
N LEU A 65 22.96 -2.16 13.72
CA LEU A 65 24.16 -1.39 14.11
C LEU A 65 24.55 -1.56 15.57
N ASN A 66 23.81 -2.39 16.33
CA ASN A 66 24.00 -2.62 17.77
C ASN A 66 24.02 -1.31 18.58
N LEU A 67 23.16 -0.35 18.20
CA LEU A 67 23.06 0.96 18.85
C LEU A 67 22.25 0.89 20.14
N LYS A 68 22.80 1.42 21.24
CA LYS A 68 22.13 1.48 22.55
C LYS A 68 21.39 2.79 22.80
N ASN A 69 21.76 3.86 22.11
CA ASN A 69 21.17 5.19 22.28
C ASN A 69 20.55 5.70 20.99
N ILE A 70 19.27 6.10 21.06
CA ILE A 70 18.42 6.41 19.90
C ILE A 70 18.16 7.92 19.77
N LYS A 71 18.59 8.75 20.74
CA LYS A 71 18.13 10.14 20.85
C LYS A 71 18.51 11.05 19.67
N ASP A 72 19.65 10.77 19.00
CA ASP A 72 20.17 11.60 17.89
C ASP A 72 20.25 10.82 16.58
N PHE A 73 19.40 9.78 16.43
CA PHE A 73 19.46 8.88 15.29
C PHE A 73 18.68 9.42 14.09
N ASN A 74 19.40 9.74 13.01
CA ASN A 74 18.80 10.07 11.73
C ASN A 74 18.88 8.87 10.78
N ILE A 75 17.75 8.32 10.37
CA ILE A 75 17.65 7.20 9.44
C ILE A 75 18.39 7.49 8.13
N GLY A 76 18.31 8.72 7.63
CA GLY A 76 18.96 9.16 6.40
C GLY A 76 20.48 9.09 6.43
N ASP A 77 21.11 8.97 7.60
CA ASP A 77 22.57 8.84 7.70
C ASP A 77 23.03 7.40 7.45
N HIS A 78 22.14 6.44 7.49
CA HIS A 78 22.46 5.02 7.40
C HIS A 78 21.90 4.34 6.16
N ILE A 79 20.72 4.76 5.69
CA ILE A 79 20.04 4.16 4.55
C ILE A 79 20.17 5.08 3.33
N SER A 80 20.59 4.52 2.20
CA SER A 80 20.61 5.18 0.90
C SER A 80 19.33 4.94 0.10
N ASN A 81 18.76 3.73 0.18
CA ASN A 81 17.55 3.37 -0.56
C ASN A 81 16.74 2.27 0.13
N ILE A 82 15.41 2.30 -0.06
CA ILE A 82 14.50 1.23 0.35
C ILE A 82 13.57 0.91 -0.80
N CYS A 83 13.60 -0.34 -1.28
CA CYS A 83 12.69 -0.84 -2.30
C CYS A 83 11.75 -1.87 -1.69
N PHE A 84 10.44 -1.56 -1.63
CA PHE A 84 9.41 -2.48 -1.10
C PHE A 84 9.03 -3.60 -2.06
N ARG A 85 9.37 -3.46 -3.33
CA ARG A 85 8.93 -4.36 -4.41
C ARG A 85 10.10 -4.68 -5.34
N SER A 86 11.28 -5.02 -4.77
CA SER A 86 12.39 -5.54 -5.56
C SER A 86 11.97 -6.85 -6.24
N LYS A 87 12.08 -6.89 -7.55
CA LYS A 87 11.69 -8.03 -8.40
C LYS A 87 12.90 -8.91 -8.78
N GLU A 88 13.98 -8.83 -8.02
CA GLU A 88 15.20 -9.63 -8.27
C GLU A 88 14.95 -11.15 -8.28
N ASN A 89 13.91 -11.60 -7.57
CA ASN A 89 13.46 -13.00 -7.56
C ASN A 89 12.07 -13.19 -8.17
N GLY A 90 11.71 -12.34 -9.14
CA GLY A 90 10.41 -12.32 -9.80
C GLY A 90 9.39 -11.44 -9.10
N TRP A 91 8.31 -11.14 -9.81
CA TRP A 91 7.24 -10.29 -9.30
C TRP A 91 6.41 -10.95 -8.20
N LYS A 92 6.16 -12.26 -8.32
CA LYS A 92 5.36 -13.02 -7.35
C LYS A 92 6.09 -13.23 -6.03
N ASN A 93 7.41 -13.28 -6.08
CA ASN A 93 8.26 -13.45 -4.92
C ASN A 93 9.13 -12.21 -4.67
N PHE A 94 8.48 -11.04 -4.67
CA PHE A 94 9.18 -9.77 -4.45
C PHE A 94 9.82 -9.69 -3.06
N HIS A 95 10.90 -8.92 -3.00
CA HIS A 95 11.64 -8.68 -1.78
C HIS A 95 11.49 -7.24 -1.29
N VAL A 96 11.63 -7.04 0.01
CA VAL A 96 11.91 -5.73 0.60
C VAL A 96 13.43 -5.61 0.71
N ARG A 97 13.99 -4.65 -0.02
CA ARG A 97 15.43 -4.44 -0.13
C ARG A 97 15.82 -3.12 0.52
N PHE A 98 16.82 -3.19 1.40
CA PHE A 98 17.45 -2.04 2.03
C PHE A 98 18.86 -1.90 1.49
N GLU A 99 19.24 -0.70 1.08
CA GLU A 99 20.58 -0.34 0.69
C GLU A 99 21.14 0.64 1.72
N TYR A 100 22.25 0.30 2.31
CA TYR A 100 22.90 1.09 3.35
C TYR A 100 24.01 1.95 2.77
N LYS A 101 24.31 3.10 3.41
CA LYS A 101 25.35 4.01 2.93
C LYS A 101 26.77 3.44 3.01
N ASN A 102 26.99 2.43 3.83
CA ASN A 102 28.25 1.69 3.89
C ASN A 102 28.43 0.65 2.75
N GLY A 103 27.47 0.58 1.82
CA GLY A 103 27.48 -0.34 0.69
C GLY A 103 26.81 -1.69 0.96
N ASP A 104 26.42 -1.98 2.20
CA ASP A 104 25.69 -3.21 2.52
C ASP A 104 24.31 -3.23 1.88
N VAL A 105 23.84 -4.42 1.52
CA VAL A 105 22.50 -4.66 1.02
C VAL A 105 21.84 -5.76 1.85
N GLU A 106 20.62 -5.54 2.27
CA GLU A 106 19.75 -6.54 2.90
C GLU A 106 18.49 -6.70 2.06
N SER A 107 18.21 -7.93 1.63
CA SER A 107 17.05 -8.25 0.81
C SER A 107 16.31 -9.42 1.45
N LEU A 108 15.05 -9.19 1.83
CA LEU A 108 14.20 -10.17 2.49
C LEU A 108 12.95 -10.42 1.66
N PRO A 109 12.57 -11.70 1.43
CA PRO A 109 11.26 -12.00 0.86
C PRO A 109 10.15 -11.32 1.65
N PHE A 110 9.14 -10.80 0.96
CA PHE A 110 8.06 -10.01 1.58
C PHE A 110 7.40 -10.70 2.77
N TYR A 111 7.24 -12.03 2.72
CA TYR A 111 6.62 -12.83 3.78
C TYR A 111 7.52 -13.00 5.03
N ARG A 112 8.82 -12.68 4.94
CA ARG A 112 9.75 -12.62 6.09
C ARG A 112 9.90 -11.22 6.66
N ASN A 113 9.38 -10.20 5.96
CA ASN A 113 9.47 -8.83 6.45
C ASN A 113 8.33 -8.54 7.42
N SER A 114 8.66 -8.26 8.67
CA SER A 114 7.67 -8.04 9.75
C SER A 114 6.78 -6.83 9.51
N TYR A 115 7.28 -5.76 8.87
CA TYR A 115 6.45 -4.60 8.53
C TYR A 115 5.39 -4.94 7.48
N ILE A 116 5.79 -5.65 6.41
CA ILE A 116 4.85 -6.14 5.39
C ILE A 116 3.84 -7.10 6.00
N SER A 117 4.28 -7.99 6.89
CA SER A 117 3.38 -8.91 7.60
C SER A 117 2.32 -8.17 8.42
N VAL A 118 2.70 -7.14 9.18
CA VAL A 118 1.79 -6.28 9.96
C VAL A 118 0.84 -5.50 9.04
N PHE A 119 1.33 -5.03 7.89
CA PHE A 119 0.52 -4.34 6.88
C PHE A 119 -0.53 -5.27 6.25
N LEU A 120 -0.11 -6.44 5.75
CA LEU A 120 -0.99 -7.42 5.11
C LEU A 120 -1.99 -8.05 6.08
N SER A 121 -1.67 -8.11 7.38
CA SER A 121 -2.59 -8.53 8.43
C SER A 121 -3.55 -7.41 8.85
N ASN A 122 -3.57 -6.28 8.19
CA ASN A 122 -4.40 -5.10 8.46
C ASN A 122 -4.14 -4.41 9.82
N LEU A 123 -3.16 -4.83 10.60
CA LEU A 123 -2.91 -4.33 11.96
C LEU A 123 -2.51 -2.85 11.99
N SER A 124 -1.71 -2.41 11.01
CA SER A 124 -1.12 -1.06 10.98
C SER A 124 -1.98 0.00 10.29
N LEU A 125 -3.12 -0.37 9.73
CA LEU A 125 -3.91 0.53 8.90
C LEU A 125 -4.59 1.64 9.71
N ARG A 126 -4.85 2.75 9.05
CA ARG A 126 -5.67 3.85 9.62
C ARG A 126 -7.10 3.36 9.87
N PRO A 127 -7.77 3.79 10.95
CA PRO A 127 -9.14 3.38 11.25
C PRO A 127 -10.11 3.59 10.08
N CYS A 128 -9.98 4.71 9.35
CA CYS A 128 -10.82 5.00 8.18
C CYS A 128 -10.67 3.99 7.02
N CYS A 129 -9.59 3.22 6.96
CA CYS A 129 -9.39 2.22 5.91
C CYS A 129 -10.30 1.00 6.08
N TYR A 130 -10.80 0.72 7.29
CA TYR A 130 -11.74 -0.38 7.53
C TYR A 130 -13.19 -0.05 7.15
N SER A 131 -13.49 1.23 6.92
CA SER A 131 -14.80 1.73 6.48
C SER A 131 -14.61 2.74 5.34
N CYS A 132 -13.72 2.41 4.40
CA CYS A 132 -13.35 3.31 3.31
C CYS A 132 -14.53 3.52 2.36
N PRO A 133 -15.02 4.75 2.15
CA PRO A 133 -16.13 5.01 1.21
C PRO A 133 -15.69 4.94 -0.26
N ALA A 134 -14.39 5.09 -0.55
CA ALA A 134 -13.87 5.15 -1.91
C ALA A 134 -13.62 3.73 -2.46
N LYS A 135 -14.71 2.96 -2.70
CA LYS A 135 -14.70 1.62 -3.29
C LYS A 135 -15.52 1.61 -4.58
N LEU A 136 -15.58 0.52 -5.30
CA LEU A 136 -16.03 0.34 -6.68
C LEU A 136 -17.06 1.38 -7.18
N TYR A 137 -18.19 1.50 -6.53
CA TYR A 137 -19.27 2.42 -6.95
C TYR A 137 -19.07 3.88 -6.50
N GLN A 138 -17.99 4.16 -5.76
CA GLN A 138 -17.65 5.48 -5.23
C GLN A 138 -16.28 5.95 -5.74
N ILE A 139 -15.72 5.22 -6.71
CA ILE A 139 -14.47 5.61 -7.36
C ILE A 139 -14.72 6.87 -8.18
N GLN A 140 -13.86 7.86 -8.01
CA GLN A 140 -13.98 9.17 -8.66
C GLN A 140 -12.84 9.45 -9.65
N SER A 141 -11.83 8.58 -9.75
CA SER A 141 -10.75 8.71 -10.72
C SER A 141 -11.20 8.41 -12.14
N ASP A 142 -10.47 8.90 -13.13
CA ASP A 142 -10.69 8.54 -14.54
C ASP A 142 -10.19 7.12 -14.82
N ILE A 143 -9.08 6.72 -14.20
CA ILE A 143 -8.49 5.38 -14.31
C ILE A 143 -8.09 4.87 -12.93
N THR A 144 -8.31 3.56 -12.69
CA THR A 144 -7.80 2.84 -11.51
C THR A 144 -6.81 1.77 -11.95
N LEU A 145 -5.62 1.77 -11.34
CA LEU A 145 -4.56 0.78 -11.58
C LEU A 145 -4.52 -0.26 -10.47
N ALA A 146 -4.11 -1.48 -10.81
CA ALA A 146 -3.84 -2.54 -9.84
C ALA A 146 -2.76 -3.49 -10.34
N ASP A 147 -2.14 -4.22 -9.42
CA ASP A 147 -1.42 -5.45 -9.75
C ASP A 147 -2.42 -6.54 -10.12
N PHE A 148 -2.18 -7.28 -11.22
CA PHE A 148 -3.05 -8.39 -11.59
C PHE A 148 -2.59 -9.70 -10.96
N TRP A 149 -2.99 -9.95 -9.72
CA TRP A 149 -2.59 -11.14 -8.95
C TRP A 149 -3.03 -12.47 -9.59
N GLY A 150 -4.08 -12.48 -10.39
CA GLY A 150 -4.62 -13.65 -11.07
C GLY A 150 -4.17 -13.81 -12.53
N ILE A 151 -3.11 -13.13 -12.98
CA ILE A 151 -2.69 -13.12 -14.38
C ILE A 151 -2.41 -14.52 -14.94
N ASN A 152 -1.78 -15.40 -14.14
CA ASN A 152 -1.46 -16.77 -14.50
C ASN A 152 -2.69 -17.63 -14.78
N GLU A 153 -3.81 -17.36 -14.12
CA GLU A 153 -5.06 -18.10 -14.28
C GLU A 153 -5.96 -17.51 -15.38
N VAL A 154 -5.99 -16.18 -15.51
CA VAL A 154 -6.91 -15.49 -16.43
C VAL A 154 -6.28 -15.26 -17.80
N CYS A 155 -4.96 -15.00 -17.85
CA CYS A 155 -4.26 -14.66 -19.07
C CYS A 155 -2.78 -15.06 -19.02
N SER A 156 -2.53 -16.36 -18.91
CA SER A 156 -1.18 -16.95 -18.72
C SER A 156 -0.17 -16.54 -19.78
N ASN A 157 -0.62 -16.26 -21.01
CA ASN A 157 0.26 -15.81 -22.10
C ASN A 157 0.76 -14.35 -21.96
N MET A 158 0.33 -13.63 -20.92
CA MET A 158 0.84 -12.30 -20.54
C MET A 158 1.64 -12.34 -19.24
N ASP A 159 1.77 -13.51 -18.62
CA ASP A 159 2.50 -13.67 -17.34
C ASP A 159 3.98 -13.99 -17.64
N ASP A 160 4.84 -12.99 -17.47
CA ASP A 160 6.29 -13.09 -17.65
C ASP A 160 7.07 -12.93 -16.33
N ASP A 161 6.36 -13.01 -15.21
CA ASP A 161 6.87 -12.77 -13.85
C ASP A 161 7.54 -11.38 -13.62
N LYS A 162 7.32 -10.43 -14.52
CA LYS A 162 7.69 -9.02 -14.31
C LYS A 162 6.57 -8.20 -13.69
N GLY A 163 5.36 -8.77 -13.68
CA GLY A 163 4.12 -8.18 -13.21
C GLY A 163 3.30 -7.58 -14.33
N CYS A 164 2.02 -7.86 -14.32
CA CYS A 164 1.03 -7.32 -15.24
C CYS A 164 0.12 -6.34 -14.51
N SER A 165 -0.11 -5.18 -15.11
CA SER A 165 -1.03 -4.18 -14.57
C SER A 165 -2.46 -4.50 -15.00
N LEU A 166 -3.40 -4.33 -14.06
CA LEU A 166 -4.83 -4.31 -14.31
C LEU A 166 -5.28 -2.85 -14.38
N ILE A 167 -6.05 -2.51 -15.41
CA ILE A 167 -6.51 -1.14 -15.64
C ILE A 167 -8.04 -1.14 -15.68
N PHE A 168 -8.66 -0.37 -14.78
CA PHE A 168 -10.09 -0.10 -14.81
C PHE A 168 -10.32 1.30 -15.39
N ILE A 169 -11.13 1.37 -16.45
CA ILE A 169 -11.53 2.63 -17.08
C ILE A 169 -12.83 3.09 -16.46
N ASN A 170 -12.76 4.10 -15.62
CA ASN A 170 -13.92 4.67 -14.92
C ASN A 170 -14.57 5.78 -15.77
N ASN A 171 -13.78 6.50 -16.57
CA ASN A 171 -14.23 7.51 -17.52
C ASN A 171 -13.96 7.04 -18.97
N LYS A 172 -15.03 6.77 -19.73
CA LYS A 172 -14.93 6.25 -21.10
C LYS A 172 -14.23 7.22 -22.07
N GLU A 173 -14.32 8.53 -21.83
CA GLU A 173 -13.67 9.56 -22.64
C GLU A 173 -12.13 9.44 -22.62
N LYS A 174 -11.60 8.80 -21.58
CA LYS A 174 -10.15 8.59 -21.42
C LYS A 174 -9.65 7.26 -22.00
N LEU A 175 -10.53 6.48 -22.65
CA LEU A 175 -10.15 5.20 -23.24
C LEU A 175 -9.12 5.36 -24.38
N GLU A 176 -9.24 6.42 -25.17
CA GLU A 176 -8.33 6.68 -26.30
C GLU A 176 -6.88 6.88 -25.84
N LEU A 177 -6.65 7.41 -24.63
CA LEU A 177 -5.31 7.53 -24.07
C LEU A 177 -4.60 6.17 -23.96
N LEU A 178 -5.33 5.09 -23.70
CA LEU A 178 -4.72 3.75 -23.64
C LEU A 178 -4.28 3.25 -25.01
N HIS A 179 -4.98 3.62 -26.07
CA HIS A 179 -4.63 3.22 -27.44
C HIS A 179 -3.37 3.95 -27.95
N SER A 180 -3.02 5.09 -27.36
CA SER A 180 -1.79 5.82 -27.69
C SER A 180 -0.54 5.25 -26.99
N LEU A 181 -0.71 4.34 -26.02
CA LEU A 181 0.41 3.74 -25.30
C LEU A 181 1.01 2.59 -26.08
N ASP A 182 2.34 2.56 -26.18
CA ASP A 182 3.07 1.41 -26.74
C ASP A 182 3.13 0.26 -25.72
N CYS A 183 1.98 -0.43 -25.58
CA CYS A 183 1.86 -1.55 -24.66
C CYS A 183 0.84 -2.58 -25.16
N LYS A 184 1.06 -3.84 -24.74
CA LYS A 184 0.13 -4.95 -25.08
C LYS A 184 -1.05 -4.91 -24.10
N ILE A 185 -2.25 -4.67 -24.64
CA ILE A 185 -3.50 -4.62 -23.87
C ILE A 185 -4.39 -5.80 -24.24
N LYS A 186 -5.01 -6.43 -23.24
CA LYS A 186 -6.03 -7.47 -23.42
C LYS A 186 -7.21 -7.17 -22.51
N ARG A 187 -8.39 -7.00 -23.13
CA ARG A 187 -9.63 -6.78 -22.38
C ARG A 187 -10.05 -8.03 -21.61
N GLN A 188 -10.52 -7.84 -20.39
CA GLN A 188 -11.05 -8.88 -19.51
C GLN A 188 -12.42 -8.47 -18.97
N SER A 189 -13.24 -9.45 -18.57
CA SER A 189 -14.48 -9.17 -17.84
C SER A 189 -14.16 -8.82 -16.37
N LEU A 190 -14.99 -7.97 -15.78
CA LEU A 190 -14.83 -7.59 -14.36
C LEU A 190 -14.88 -8.82 -13.44
N ASP A 191 -15.78 -9.76 -13.70
CA ASP A 191 -15.95 -10.98 -12.89
C ASP A 191 -14.71 -11.86 -12.86
N ASN A 192 -13.97 -11.91 -13.96
CA ASN A 192 -12.72 -12.69 -14.05
C ASN A 192 -11.59 -12.10 -13.20
N VAL A 193 -11.58 -10.80 -12.97
CA VAL A 193 -10.46 -10.10 -12.34
C VAL A 193 -10.71 -9.72 -10.89
N ILE A 194 -11.97 -9.51 -10.52
CA ILE A 194 -12.35 -8.95 -9.22
C ILE A 194 -12.00 -9.87 -8.05
N LYS A 195 -12.10 -11.19 -8.24
CA LYS A 195 -11.75 -12.19 -7.22
C LYS A 195 -10.30 -12.13 -6.76
N TYR A 196 -9.40 -11.62 -7.62
CA TYR A 196 -7.98 -11.46 -7.31
C TYR A 196 -7.63 -10.07 -6.73
N ASN A 197 -8.59 -9.15 -6.79
CA ASN A 197 -8.44 -7.78 -6.30
C ASN A 197 -9.68 -7.35 -5.45
N PRO A 198 -10.02 -8.09 -4.38
CA PRO A 198 -11.25 -7.85 -3.61
C PRO A 198 -11.29 -6.45 -2.98
N CYS A 199 -10.13 -5.82 -2.77
CA CYS A 199 -10.04 -4.45 -2.25
C CYS A 199 -10.64 -3.37 -3.15
N ILE A 200 -11.00 -3.71 -4.40
CA ILE A 200 -11.75 -2.78 -5.25
C ILE A 200 -13.21 -2.68 -4.79
N LEU A 201 -13.80 -3.81 -4.36
CA LEU A 201 -15.21 -3.89 -3.95
C LEU A 201 -15.46 -3.37 -2.54
N SER A 202 -14.61 -3.79 -1.61
CA SER A 202 -14.86 -3.60 -0.19
C SER A 202 -13.60 -3.18 0.57
N SER A 203 -13.83 -2.57 1.72
CA SER A 203 -12.78 -2.30 2.70
C SER A 203 -12.24 -3.59 3.28
N VAL A 204 -11.00 -3.56 3.71
CA VAL A 204 -10.40 -4.65 4.49
C VAL A 204 -11.07 -4.75 5.87
N ASN A 205 -11.10 -5.95 6.43
CA ASN A 205 -11.63 -6.15 7.76
C ASN A 205 -10.70 -5.61 8.84
N ASN A 206 -11.28 -5.05 9.90
CA ASN A 206 -10.54 -4.71 11.11
C ASN A 206 -10.21 -6.00 11.87
N PRO A 207 -8.93 -6.35 12.07
CA PRO A 207 -8.56 -7.57 12.79
C PRO A 207 -8.83 -7.42 14.29
N GLY A 208 -9.39 -8.45 14.92
CA GLY A 208 -9.77 -8.42 16.33
C GLY A 208 -8.60 -8.18 17.31
N ASN A 209 -7.36 -8.47 16.91
CA ASN A 209 -6.17 -8.25 17.73
C ASN A 209 -5.47 -6.89 17.50
N ARG A 210 -6.11 -5.98 16.73
CA ARG A 210 -5.54 -4.65 16.46
C ARG A 210 -5.35 -3.80 17.72
N ASN A 211 -6.34 -3.77 18.59
CA ASN A 211 -6.25 -3.01 19.85
C ASN A 211 -5.10 -3.51 20.73
N PHE A 212 -4.96 -4.84 20.81
CA PHE A 212 -3.85 -5.46 21.53
C PHE A 212 -2.49 -5.12 20.89
N PHE A 213 -2.39 -5.16 19.54
CA PHE A 213 -1.17 -4.75 18.85
C PHE A 213 -0.77 -3.32 19.23
N PHE A 214 -1.69 -2.34 19.17
CA PHE A 214 -1.38 -0.95 19.48
C PHE A 214 -1.11 -0.72 20.97
N PHE A 215 -1.75 -1.47 21.86
CA PHE A 215 -1.44 -1.44 23.29
C PHE A 215 0.03 -1.82 23.54
N VAL A 216 0.46 -2.97 23.02
CA VAL A 216 1.85 -3.42 23.17
C VAL A 216 2.82 -2.49 22.44
N TYR A 217 2.44 -1.98 21.27
CA TYR A 217 3.25 -1.06 20.47
C TYR A 217 3.60 0.22 21.24
N ARG A 218 2.65 0.81 21.92
CA ARG A 218 2.87 2.03 22.74
C ARG A 218 3.83 1.78 23.89
N MET A 219 3.81 0.60 24.47
CA MET A 219 4.63 0.26 25.63
C MET A 219 6.01 -0.27 25.27
N LYS A 220 6.13 -1.06 24.22
CA LYS A 220 7.30 -1.91 23.95
C LYS A 220 7.86 -1.78 22.53
N GLY A 221 7.23 -0.99 21.64
CA GLY A 221 7.66 -0.77 20.28
C GLY A 221 7.20 -1.82 19.28
N PHE A 222 7.74 -1.74 18.06
CA PHE A 222 7.24 -2.47 16.89
C PHE A 222 7.50 -3.98 17.00
N TYR A 223 8.74 -4.41 17.22
CA TYR A 223 9.08 -5.84 17.19
C TYR A 223 8.39 -6.66 18.27
N ILE A 224 8.28 -6.11 19.47
CA ILE A 224 7.59 -6.80 20.56
C ILE A 224 6.09 -6.89 20.28
N SER A 225 5.48 -5.85 19.73
CA SER A 225 4.07 -5.90 19.32
C SER A 225 3.82 -6.91 18.19
N TYR A 226 4.71 -6.97 17.20
CA TYR A 226 4.65 -7.98 16.16
C TYR A 226 4.73 -9.40 16.75
N GLN A 227 5.70 -9.68 17.61
CA GLN A 227 5.83 -10.98 18.28
C GLN A 227 4.60 -11.31 19.13
N ALA A 228 4.05 -10.34 19.86
CA ALA A 228 2.88 -10.55 20.70
C ALA A 228 1.63 -10.98 19.88
N VAL A 229 1.46 -10.48 18.65
CA VAL A 229 0.31 -10.84 17.81
C VAL A 229 0.56 -12.10 16.97
N THR A 230 1.80 -12.46 16.70
CA THR A 230 2.16 -13.65 15.90
C THR A 230 2.49 -14.89 16.74
N SER A 231 2.79 -14.71 18.04
CA SER A 231 3.10 -15.82 18.95
C SER A 231 1.93 -16.79 19.10
N ASN A 232 2.22 -18.08 19.03
CA ASN A 232 1.25 -19.16 19.24
C ASN A 232 1.16 -19.61 20.71
N SER A 233 1.85 -18.97 21.65
CA SER A 233 1.78 -19.34 23.06
C SER A 233 0.36 -19.17 23.63
N THR A 234 -0.04 -20.08 24.53
CA THR A 234 -1.37 -20.10 25.14
C THR A 234 -1.67 -18.78 25.86
N LEU A 235 -0.69 -18.25 26.59
CA LEU A 235 -0.81 -16.97 27.30
C LEU A 235 -1.13 -15.82 26.31
N MET A 236 -0.39 -15.69 25.21
CA MET A 236 -0.63 -14.66 24.21
C MET A 236 -1.96 -14.82 23.49
N ARG A 237 -2.44 -16.06 23.28
CA ARG A 237 -3.78 -16.33 22.73
C ARG A 237 -4.90 -15.85 23.65
N ILE A 238 -4.78 -16.09 24.96
CA ILE A 238 -5.76 -15.62 25.97
C ILE A 238 -5.75 -14.09 26.03
N THR A 239 -4.59 -13.49 26.14
CA THR A 239 -4.44 -12.03 26.23
C THR A 239 -5.03 -11.34 24.99
N ARG A 240 -4.77 -11.84 23.79
CA ARG A 240 -5.36 -11.31 22.54
C ARG A 240 -6.90 -11.38 22.55
N LYS A 241 -7.49 -12.47 23.08
CA LYS A 241 -8.95 -12.59 23.20
C LYS A 241 -9.53 -11.50 24.10
N ILE A 242 -8.93 -11.27 25.28
CA ILE A 242 -9.40 -10.22 26.21
C ILE A 242 -9.42 -8.86 25.49
N TYR A 243 -8.35 -8.50 24.78
CA TYR A 243 -8.26 -7.21 24.07
C TYR A 243 -9.09 -7.13 22.79
N SER A 244 -9.66 -8.23 22.29
CA SER A 244 -10.59 -8.17 21.15
C SER A 244 -12.01 -7.76 21.53
N PHE A 245 -12.35 -7.78 22.82
CA PHE A 245 -13.64 -7.36 23.37
C PHE A 245 -13.65 -5.90 23.89
N LEU A 246 -12.49 -5.26 23.99
CA LEU A 246 -12.32 -3.84 24.33
C LEU A 246 -12.15 -2.97 23.09
#